data_0fad2e055f883fac1f30d2ddfbd1db38
#
_entry.id   0fad2e055f883fac1f30d2ddfbd1db38
#
_cell.length_a   1.000
_cell.length_b   1.000
_cell.length_c   1.000
_cell.angle_alpha   90.00
_cell.angle_beta   90.00
_cell.angle_gamma   90.00
#
_symmetry.space_group_name_H-M   'P 1'
#
loop_
_entity.id
_entity.type
_entity.pdbx_description
1 polymer ?
#
loop_
_entity_poly.entity_id
_entity_poly.type
_entity_poly.pdbx_seq_one_letter_code
_entity_poly.pdbx_strand_id
1 'polypeptide(L)'
;GGVILVGGSAVGRGSVIGAGSRIDGCVIFDGVTIEPGATVQDSIIASGATIGANTRIDGCVVGEGARIGTRCELKGGMRVWPGVEIPDSGVRFSPDA
;
A
#
# COMPACT_ATOMS: atom_id res chain seq x y z
N GLY A 1 2.73 -12.38 15.03
CA GLY A 1 2.31 -11.11 14.59
C GLY A 1 1.07 -11.19 13.74
N GLY A 2 0.21 -10.28 13.96
CA GLY A 2 -1.05 -10.25 13.28
C GLY A 2 -1.14 -9.19 12.21
N VAL A 3 -2.14 -9.36 11.38
CA VAL A 3 -2.55 -8.36 10.40
C VAL A 3 -3.85 -7.76 10.92
N ILE A 4 -3.97 -6.45 10.84
CA ILE A 4 -5.17 -5.77 11.27
C ILE A 4 -5.92 -5.27 10.03
N LEU A 5 -7.14 -5.78 9.85
CA LEU A 5 -8.03 -5.35 8.77
C LEU A 5 -9.24 -4.66 9.40
N VAL A 6 -9.40 -3.38 9.15
CA VAL A 6 -10.49 -2.61 9.75
C VAL A 6 -11.14 -1.70 8.71
N GLY A 7 -12.19 -1.01 9.10
CA GLY A 7 -12.81 0.01 8.27
C GLY A 7 -13.49 -0.50 7.01
N GLY A 8 -13.90 -1.77 7.00
CA GLY A 8 -14.58 -2.33 5.82
C GLY A 8 -13.63 -2.69 4.69
N SER A 9 -12.38 -2.96 4.99
CA SER A 9 -11.39 -3.32 3.95
C SER A 9 -11.76 -4.61 3.23
N ALA A 10 -11.43 -4.67 1.94
CA ALA A 10 -11.59 -5.85 1.11
C ALA A 10 -10.23 -6.25 0.54
N VAL A 11 -9.92 -7.55 0.59
CA VAL A 11 -8.62 -8.07 0.12
C VAL A 11 -8.86 -9.17 -0.90
N GLY A 12 -8.25 -9.02 -2.06
CA GLY A 12 -8.43 -9.95 -3.18
C GLY A 12 -7.65 -11.24 -3.03
N ARG A 13 -7.88 -12.15 -3.97
CA ARG A 13 -7.28 -13.48 -3.98
C ARG A 13 -5.79 -13.42 -4.14
N GLY A 14 -5.10 -14.32 -3.45
CA GLY A 14 -3.67 -14.46 -3.60
C GLY A 14 -2.87 -13.30 -3.07
N SER A 15 -3.52 -12.36 -2.41
CA SER A 15 -2.80 -11.27 -1.77
C SER A 15 -2.18 -11.73 -0.47
N VAL A 16 -0.99 -11.23 -0.19
CA VAL A 16 -0.23 -11.57 1.01
C VAL A 16 -0.01 -10.29 1.80
N ILE A 17 -0.40 -10.32 3.06
CA ILE A 17 -0.23 -9.18 3.94
C ILE A 17 0.69 -9.57 5.07
N GLY A 18 1.83 -8.90 5.17
CA GLY A 18 2.85 -9.22 6.16
C GLY A 18 2.45 -8.89 7.57
N ALA A 19 3.10 -9.55 8.52
CA ALA A 19 2.82 -9.40 9.94
C ALA A 19 2.99 -7.95 10.38
N GLY A 20 2.14 -7.51 11.28
CA GLY A 20 2.20 -6.16 11.83
C GLY A 20 1.67 -5.08 10.90
N SER A 21 1.17 -5.46 9.73
CA SER A 21 0.56 -4.50 8.82
C SER A 21 -0.84 -4.13 9.27
N ARG A 22 -1.25 -2.91 8.96
CA ARG A 22 -2.59 -2.43 9.27
C ARG A 22 -3.25 -1.94 7.98
N ILE A 23 -4.42 -2.48 7.69
CA ILE A 23 -5.21 -2.13 6.51
C ILE A 23 -6.53 -1.55 6.99
N ASP A 24 -6.84 -0.33 6.62
CA ASP A 24 -8.00 0.37 7.13
C ASP A 24 -8.74 1.06 5.98
N GLY A 25 -9.96 0.62 5.70
CA GLY A 25 -10.80 1.24 4.68
C GLY A 25 -10.27 1.11 3.26
N CYS A 26 -9.51 0.06 2.97
CA CYS A 26 -8.84 -0.08 1.68
C CYS A 26 -9.55 -1.11 0.80
N VAL A 27 -9.34 -0.96 -0.51
CA VAL A 27 -9.66 -2.01 -1.47
C VAL A 27 -8.35 -2.53 -2.02
N ILE A 28 -8.06 -3.81 -1.77
CA ILE A 28 -6.85 -4.46 -2.22
C ILE A 28 -7.24 -5.52 -3.23
N PHE A 29 -6.75 -5.41 -4.45
CA PHE A 29 -7.12 -6.30 -5.53
C PHE A 29 -6.30 -7.59 -5.42
N ASP A 30 -6.32 -8.40 -6.49
CA ASP A 30 -5.72 -9.73 -6.44
C ASP A 30 -4.20 -9.68 -6.55
N GLY A 31 -3.52 -10.62 -5.91
CA GLY A 31 -2.09 -10.78 -6.06
C GLY A 31 -1.23 -9.66 -5.50
N VAL A 32 -1.76 -8.88 -4.60
CA VAL A 32 -1.02 -7.78 -3.97
C VAL A 32 -0.15 -8.33 -2.85
N THR A 33 1.07 -7.83 -2.76
CA THR A 33 1.98 -8.16 -1.66
C THR A 33 2.20 -6.93 -0.80
N ILE A 34 1.87 -7.05 0.47
CA ILE A 34 2.14 -5.99 1.45
C ILE A 34 3.11 -6.57 2.47
N GLU A 35 4.30 -5.98 2.54
CA GLU A 35 5.35 -6.46 3.40
C GLU A 35 5.11 -6.08 4.86
N PRO A 36 5.81 -6.71 5.81
CA PRO A 36 5.51 -6.49 7.23
C PRO A 36 5.64 -5.04 7.67
N GLY A 37 4.77 -4.65 8.58
CA GLY A 37 4.83 -3.32 9.20
C GLY A 37 4.27 -2.19 8.36
N ALA A 38 3.67 -2.48 7.22
CA ALA A 38 3.09 -1.44 6.38
C ALA A 38 1.75 -0.97 6.94
N THR A 39 1.42 0.29 6.70
CA THR A 39 0.13 0.86 7.08
C THR A 39 -0.52 1.44 5.84
N VAL A 40 -1.72 0.97 5.51
CA VAL A 40 -2.45 1.41 4.32
C VAL A 40 -3.85 1.83 4.75
N GLN A 41 -4.20 3.07 4.48
CA GLN A 41 -5.48 3.64 4.90
C GLN A 41 -6.20 4.29 3.73
N ASP A 42 -7.52 4.06 3.63
CA ASP A 42 -8.39 4.75 2.68
C ASP A 42 -7.83 4.77 1.27
N SER A 43 -7.20 3.67 0.86
CA SER A 43 -6.47 3.60 -0.40
C SER A 43 -6.96 2.44 -1.26
N ILE A 44 -6.59 2.49 -2.53
CA ILE A 44 -6.87 1.42 -3.48
C ILE A 44 -5.54 0.90 -3.99
N ILE A 45 -5.32 -0.41 -3.83
CA ILE A 45 -4.10 -1.07 -4.27
C ILE A 45 -4.48 -2.04 -5.38
N ALA A 46 -4.05 -1.76 -6.60
CA ALA A 46 -4.43 -2.56 -7.76
C ALA A 46 -3.67 -3.87 -7.82
N SER A 47 -4.13 -4.77 -8.70
CA SER A 47 -3.62 -6.14 -8.78
C SER A 47 -2.12 -6.20 -9.02
N GLY A 48 -1.45 -7.10 -8.34
CA GLY A 48 -0.03 -7.36 -8.54
C GLY A 48 0.92 -6.32 -7.96
N ALA A 49 0.40 -5.30 -7.30
CA ALA A 49 1.25 -4.26 -6.70
C ALA A 49 1.97 -4.80 -5.48
N THR A 50 3.11 -4.21 -5.17
CA THR A 50 3.91 -4.58 -4.00
C THR A 50 4.13 -3.33 -3.14
N ILE A 51 3.83 -3.45 -1.86
CA ILE A 51 4.04 -2.37 -0.88
C ILE A 51 5.16 -2.81 0.06
N GLY A 52 6.22 -2.05 0.10
CA GLY A 52 7.38 -2.37 0.90
C GLY A 52 7.14 -2.26 2.40
N ALA A 53 8.04 -2.87 3.16
CA ALA A 53 7.93 -2.90 4.62
C ALA A 53 7.96 -1.48 5.20
N ASN A 54 7.20 -1.28 6.26
CA ASN A 54 7.17 -0.02 7.01
C ASN A 54 6.77 1.20 6.18
N THR A 55 6.09 0.97 5.07
CA THR A 55 5.58 2.03 4.20
C THR A 55 4.21 2.47 4.71
N ARG A 56 3.92 3.75 4.58
CA ARG A 56 2.62 4.32 4.92
C ARG A 56 1.94 4.85 3.67
N ILE A 57 0.71 4.43 3.45
CA ILE A 57 -0.10 4.90 2.32
C ILE A 57 -1.44 5.37 2.86
N ASP A 58 -1.80 6.60 2.56
CA ASP A 58 -3.04 7.21 3.06
C ASP A 58 -3.72 7.98 1.94
N GLY A 59 -4.92 7.54 1.57
CA GLY A 59 -5.74 8.23 0.58
C GLY A 59 -5.18 8.18 -0.84
N CYS A 60 -4.44 7.13 -1.19
CA CYS A 60 -3.75 7.05 -2.47
C CYS A 60 -4.29 5.92 -3.34
N VAL A 61 -3.94 5.96 -4.62
CA VAL A 61 -4.25 4.88 -5.57
C VAL A 61 -2.94 4.35 -6.11
N VAL A 62 -2.70 3.06 -5.94
CA VAL A 62 -1.49 2.39 -6.43
C VAL A 62 -1.88 1.52 -7.61
N GLY A 63 -1.27 1.75 -8.77
CA GLY A 63 -1.63 1.08 -10.02
C GLY A 63 -1.13 -0.36 -10.10
N GLU A 64 -1.64 -1.08 -11.09
CA GLU A 64 -1.30 -2.49 -11.29
C GLU A 64 0.19 -2.68 -11.45
N GLY A 65 0.73 -3.68 -10.75
CA GLY A 65 2.13 -4.04 -10.87
C GLY A 65 3.11 -3.01 -10.36
N ALA A 66 2.65 -1.93 -9.76
CA ALA A 66 3.54 -0.92 -9.20
C ALA A 66 4.29 -1.48 -7.99
N ARG A 67 5.48 -0.99 -7.77
CA ARG A 67 6.31 -1.42 -6.64
C ARG A 67 6.70 -0.22 -5.80
N ILE A 68 6.28 -0.26 -4.55
CA ILE A 68 6.62 0.77 -3.57
C ILE A 68 7.68 0.17 -2.64
N GLY A 69 8.82 0.83 -2.53
CA GLY A 69 9.91 0.36 -1.69
C GLY A 69 9.58 0.49 -0.20
N THR A 70 10.58 0.18 0.62
CA THR A 70 10.41 0.25 2.08
C THR A 70 10.44 1.69 2.57
N ARG A 71 9.78 1.94 3.67
CA ARG A 71 9.81 3.22 4.40
C ARG A 71 9.42 4.42 3.54
N CYS A 72 8.53 4.21 2.60
CA CYS A 72 7.94 5.30 1.83
C CYS A 72 6.73 5.86 2.58
N GLU A 73 6.37 7.09 2.25
CA GLU A 73 5.18 7.70 2.82
C GLU A 73 4.44 8.41 1.68
N LEU A 74 3.26 7.88 1.37
CA LEU A 74 2.41 8.41 0.31
C LEU A 74 1.09 8.87 0.92
N LYS A 75 0.69 10.09 0.63
CA LYS A 75 -0.60 10.60 1.13
C LYS A 75 -1.08 11.77 0.30
N GLY A 76 -2.25 12.28 0.63
CA GLY A 76 -2.78 13.47 -0.02
C GLY A 76 -3.31 13.22 -1.42
N GLY A 77 -3.80 12.00 -1.69
CA GLY A 77 -4.39 11.70 -2.99
C GLY A 77 -3.39 11.37 -4.08
N MET A 78 -2.17 11.01 -3.71
CA MET A 78 -1.17 10.62 -4.72
C MET A 78 -1.65 9.43 -5.53
N ARG A 79 -1.24 9.40 -6.79
CA ARG A 79 -1.50 8.27 -7.67
C ARG A 79 -0.19 7.71 -8.18
N VAL A 80 -0.02 6.41 -8.01
CA VAL A 80 1.14 5.69 -8.55
C VAL A 80 0.66 4.94 -9.78
N TRP A 81 1.20 5.27 -10.93
CA TRP A 81 0.78 4.68 -12.19
C TRP A 81 1.20 3.22 -12.27
N PRO A 82 0.50 2.41 -13.10
CA PRO A 82 0.87 1.01 -13.27
C PRO A 82 2.33 0.83 -13.65
N GLY A 83 2.98 -0.15 -13.05
CA GLY A 83 4.36 -0.50 -13.36
C GLY A 83 5.43 0.44 -12.82
N VAL A 84 5.04 1.49 -12.12
CA VAL A 84 6.02 2.42 -11.56
C VAL A 84 6.72 1.78 -10.38
N GLU A 85 8.03 2.02 -10.27
CA GLU A 85 8.82 1.56 -9.13
C GLU A 85 9.30 2.77 -8.34
N ILE A 86 8.99 2.75 -7.05
CA ILE A 86 9.47 3.78 -6.12
C ILE A 86 10.51 3.13 -5.23
N PRO A 87 11.75 3.63 -5.24
CA PRO A 87 12.80 3.02 -4.42
C PRO A 87 12.55 3.20 -2.93
N ASP A 88 13.32 2.48 -2.13
CA ASP A 88 13.23 2.58 -0.68
C ASP A 88 13.40 4.03 -0.24
N SER A 89 12.51 4.48 0.63
CA SER A 89 12.48 5.86 1.13
C SER A 89 12.39 6.91 0.01
N GLY A 90 11.89 6.49 -1.17
CA GLY A 90 11.87 7.37 -2.35
C GLY A 90 10.84 8.48 -2.28
N VAL A 91 9.76 8.27 -1.54
CA VAL A 91 8.74 9.30 -1.36
C VAL A 91 8.40 9.36 0.12
N ARG A 92 8.52 10.54 0.70
CA ARG A 92 8.32 10.70 2.14
C ARG A 92 7.58 11.98 2.51
N PHE A 93 6.75 12.46 1.62
CA PHE A 93 6.03 13.69 1.95
C PHE A 93 4.66 13.71 1.31
N SER A 94 3.82 14.63 1.80
CA SER A 94 2.50 14.87 1.25
C SER A 94 2.59 15.85 0.08
N PRO A 95 1.85 15.61 -1.02
CA PRO A 95 1.87 16.53 -2.16
C PRO A 95 1.32 17.92 -1.86
N ASP A 96 0.65 18.09 -0.75
CA ASP A 96 0.11 19.39 -0.37
C ASP A 96 1.00 20.15 0.59
N ALA A 97 2.16 19.66 0.82
CA ALA A 97 3.09 20.28 1.78
C ALA A 97 3.65 21.60 1.26
#